data_26f7674a68a162b51fe5d6d803b632db
#
_entry.id   26f7674a68a162b51fe5d6d803b632db
#
_cell.length_a   1.000
_cell.length_b   1.000
_cell.length_c   1.000
_cell.angle_alpha   90.00
_cell.angle_beta   90.00
_cell.angle_gamma   90.00
#
_symmetry.space_group_name_H-M   'P 1'
#
loop_
_entity.id
_entity.type
_entity.pdbx_description
1 polymer ?
#
loop_
_entity_poly.entity_id
_entity_poly.type
_entity_poly.pdbx_seq_one_letter_code
_entity_poly.pdbx_strand_id
1 'polypeptide(L)'
;AQEPEAAVRWINALFTNPANMEQAIKTYCSDYRQPIPMTHGQIVRCIFESLALRYRQVLDSLRNLSPRPVEALHVIGGGSRNELLNQWTANAVGIPVIAGPSEATAIGNVMVQALAAGAARDIASMRQLINRSIPLKTFYPQDMEDWNTAYLHFKQLTMTNYNG
;
A
#
# COMPACT_ATOMS: atom_id res chain seq x y z
N ALA A 1 7.07 -16.59 8.23
CA ALA A 1 6.69 -15.88 7.00
C ALA A 1 7.66 -16.25 5.91
N GLN A 2 7.20 -16.37 4.66
CA GLN A 2 8.10 -16.64 3.53
C GLN A 2 8.59 -15.29 2.99
N GLU A 3 9.88 -15.20 2.67
CA GLU A 3 10.45 -14.03 1.99
C GLU A 3 9.68 -13.69 0.72
N PRO A 4 9.53 -12.40 0.36
CA PRO A 4 8.97 -11.99 -0.92
C PRO A 4 9.77 -12.60 -2.07
N GLU A 5 9.08 -13.33 -2.97
CA GLU A 5 9.75 -14.12 -4.03
C GLU A 5 9.96 -13.32 -5.31
N ALA A 6 9.04 -12.45 -5.66
CA ALA A 6 9.08 -11.64 -6.87
C ALA A 6 8.36 -10.33 -6.69
N ALA A 7 8.85 -9.26 -7.29
CA ALA A 7 8.23 -7.95 -7.25
C ALA A 7 8.28 -7.26 -8.61
N VAL A 8 7.22 -6.52 -8.96
CA VAL A 8 7.12 -5.77 -10.20
C VAL A 8 7.06 -4.27 -9.95
N ARG A 9 7.65 -3.50 -10.84
CA ARG A 9 7.60 -2.04 -10.80
C ARG A 9 6.40 -1.53 -11.58
N TRP A 10 5.32 -1.17 -10.89
CA TRP A 10 4.05 -0.75 -11.49
C TRP A 10 4.12 0.48 -12.42
N ILE A 11 5.18 1.26 -12.35
CA ILE A 11 5.42 2.39 -13.27
C ILE A 11 6.13 1.96 -14.57
N ASN A 12 6.36 0.67 -14.80
CA ASN A 12 6.88 0.16 -16.07
C ASN A 12 5.79 0.24 -17.15
N ALA A 13 6.16 0.60 -18.38
CA ALA A 13 5.25 0.72 -19.51
C ALA A 13 4.44 -0.56 -19.78
N LEU A 14 5.01 -1.74 -19.47
CA LEU A 14 4.33 -3.04 -19.58
C LEU A 14 3.00 -3.10 -18.81
N PHE A 15 2.85 -2.32 -17.73
CA PHE A 15 1.66 -2.36 -16.85
C PHE A 15 0.67 -1.23 -17.12
N THR A 16 0.95 -0.31 -18.06
CA THR A 16 0.08 0.84 -18.31
C THR A 16 -1.24 0.44 -18.96
N ASN A 17 -1.21 -0.46 -19.94
CA ASN A 17 -2.41 -0.99 -20.61
C ASN A 17 -2.13 -2.35 -21.25
N PRO A 18 -1.81 -3.40 -20.48
CA PRO A 18 -1.50 -4.69 -21.05
C PRO A 18 -2.79 -5.40 -21.50
N ALA A 19 -2.75 -6.07 -22.66
CA ALA A 19 -3.83 -6.94 -23.11
C ALA A 19 -4.08 -8.11 -22.14
N ASN A 20 -3.01 -8.56 -21.45
CA ASN A 20 -3.06 -9.61 -20.44
C ASN A 20 -2.07 -9.26 -19.31
N MET A 21 -2.59 -8.90 -18.14
CA MET A 21 -1.79 -8.51 -16.98
C MET A 21 -0.95 -9.65 -16.43
N GLU A 22 -1.47 -10.88 -16.41
CA GLU A 22 -0.72 -12.05 -15.95
C GLU A 22 0.51 -12.29 -16.82
N GLN A 23 0.36 -12.22 -18.15
CA GLN A 23 1.48 -12.36 -19.07
C GLN A 23 2.48 -11.21 -18.92
N ALA A 24 2.03 -9.99 -18.71
CA ALA A 24 2.91 -8.83 -18.46
C ALA A 24 3.76 -9.02 -17.22
N ILE A 25 3.18 -9.53 -16.12
CA ILE A 25 3.91 -9.85 -14.89
C ILE A 25 4.96 -10.94 -15.14
N LYS A 26 4.59 -12.02 -15.81
CA LYS A 26 5.52 -13.12 -16.15
C LYS A 26 6.67 -12.65 -17.03
N THR A 27 6.39 -11.83 -18.04
CA THR A 27 7.39 -11.23 -18.93
C THR A 27 8.34 -10.35 -18.12
N TYR A 28 7.80 -9.45 -17.28
CA TYR A 28 8.61 -8.59 -16.42
C TYR A 28 9.54 -9.42 -15.51
N CYS A 29 9.01 -10.44 -14.82
CA CYS A 29 9.83 -11.29 -13.95
C CYS A 29 10.94 -11.98 -14.73
N SER A 30 10.66 -12.50 -15.95
CA SER A 30 11.64 -13.11 -16.84
C SER A 30 12.74 -12.12 -17.24
N ASP A 31 12.38 -10.94 -17.71
CA ASP A 31 13.31 -9.91 -18.18
C ASP A 31 14.27 -9.44 -17.07
N TYR A 32 13.78 -9.39 -15.84
CA TYR A 32 14.55 -9.00 -14.66
C TYR A 32 15.13 -10.18 -13.88
N ARG A 33 15.14 -11.39 -14.45
CA ARG A 33 15.70 -12.62 -13.87
C ARG A 33 15.18 -12.93 -12.48
N GLN A 34 13.89 -12.64 -12.25
CA GLN A 34 13.18 -12.98 -11.02
C GLN A 34 12.45 -14.31 -11.17
N PRO A 35 12.10 -14.99 -10.07
CA PRO A 35 11.21 -16.15 -10.11
C PRO A 35 9.90 -15.82 -10.85
N ILE A 36 9.53 -16.64 -11.82
CA ILE A 36 8.32 -16.41 -12.63
C ILE A 36 7.13 -16.99 -11.89
N PRO A 37 6.09 -16.20 -11.54
CA PRO A 37 4.90 -16.72 -10.88
C PRO A 37 4.08 -17.58 -11.85
N MET A 38 3.86 -18.84 -11.49
CA MET A 38 3.22 -19.86 -12.35
C MET A 38 1.74 -20.10 -12.01
N THR A 39 1.34 -19.85 -10.77
CA THR A 39 -0.03 -20.06 -10.29
C THR A 39 -0.73 -18.72 -10.01
N HIS A 40 -2.06 -18.69 -10.02
CA HIS A 40 -2.85 -17.51 -9.66
C HIS A 40 -2.46 -16.98 -8.24
N GLY A 41 -2.23 -17.89 -7.28
CA GLY A 41 -1.80 -17.51 -5.93
C GLY A 41 -0.46 -16.78 -5.95
N GLN A 42 0.53 -17.26 -6.72
CA GLN A 42 1.84 -16.61 -6.88
C GLN A 42 1.71 -15.26 -7.60
N ILE A 43 0.83 -15.14 -8.60
CA ILE A 43 0.53 -13.86 -9.27
C ILE A 43 -0.03 -12.85 -8.26
N VAL A 44 -1.06 -13.23 -7.49
CA VAL A 44 -1.66 -12.35 -6.48
C VAL A 44 -0.64 -11.96 -5.41
N ARG A 45 0.19 -12.90 -4.98
CA ARG A 45 1.27 -12.66 -4.04
C ARG A 45 2.25 -11.62 -4.59
N CYS A 46 2.75 -11.82 -5.81
CA CYS A 46 3.64 -10.88 -6.49
C CYS A 46 3.03 -9.46 -6.56
N ILE A 47 1.74 -9.36 -6.87
CA ILE A 47 1.02 -8.08 -6.91
C ILE A 47 1.03 -7.40 -5.53
N PHE A 48 0.65 -8.11 -4.47
CA PHE A 48 0.52 -7.52 -3.13
C PHE A 48 1.89 -7.16 -2.53
N GLU A 49 2.90 -8.01 -2.70
CA GLU A 49 4.27 -7.71 -2.29
C GLU A 49 4.80 -6.46 -2.99
N SER A 50 4.60 -6.38 -4.30
CA SER A 50 5.00 -5.21 -5.10
C SER A 50 4.31 -3.93 -4.65
N LEU A 51 3.01 -3.98 -4.34
CA LEU A 51 2.26 -2.82 -3.84
C LEU A 51 2.77 -2.39 -2.46
N ALA A 52 3.00 -3.32 -1.54
CA ALA A 52 3.52 -3.03 -0.20
C ALA A 52 4.92 -2.38 -0.27
N LEU A 53 5.82 -2.92 -1.12
CA LEU A 53 7.15 -2.35 -1.35
C LEU A 53 7.08 -0.97 -2.02
N ARG A 54 6.13 -0.76 -2.93
CA ARG A 54 5.90 0.55 -3.54
C ARG A 54 5.39 1.58 -2.52
N TYR A 55 4.49 1.20 -1.63
CA TYR A 55 4.05 2.09 -0.54
C TYR A 55 5.24 2.50 0.34
N ARG A 56 6.13 1.58 0.67
CA ARG A 56 7.37 1.90 1.39
C ARG A 56 8.23 2.90 0.62
N GLN A 57 8.45 2.70 -0.67
CA GLN A 57 9.25 3.60 -1.50
C GLN A 57 8.67 5.03 -1.52
N VAL A 58 7.36 5.17 -1.67
CA VAL A 58 6.68 6.47 -1.64
C VAL A 58 6.79 7.09 -0.24
N LEU A 59 6.58 6.29 0.81
CA LEU A 59 6.69 6.76 2.19
C LEU A 59 8.10 7.26 2.52
N ASP A 60 9.16 6.56 2.07
CA ASP A 60 10.53 7.00 2.26
C ASP A 60 10.80 8.34 1.56
N SER A 61 10.23 8.53 0.36
CA SER A 61 10.31 9.82 -0.33
C SER A 61 9.59 10.93 0.43
N LEU A 62 8.41 10.65 1.00
CA LEU A 62 7.66 11.61 1.81
C LEU A 62 8.38 11.95 3.13
N ARG A 63 9.01 10.95 3.76
CA ARG A 63 9.80 11.16 4.99
C ARG A 63 10.96 12.14 4.77
N ASN A 64 11.60 12.08 3.60
CA ASN A 64 12.68 12.99 3.24
C ASN A 64 12.20 14.44 3.02
N LEU A 65 10.93 14.64 2.73
CA LEU A 65 10.31 15.95 2.47
C LEU A 65 9.59 16.53 3.71
N SER A 66 9.23 15.67 4.67
CA SER A 66 8.45 16.06 5.84
C SER A 66 9.36 16.42 7.02
N PRO A 67 9.18 17.59 7.66
CA PRO A 67 9.89 17.92 8.88
C PRO A 67 9.36 17.16 10.12
N ARG A 68 8.23 16.45 9.97
CA ARG A 68 7.59 15.69 11.05
C ARG A 68 7.70 14.21 10.78
N PRO A 69 7.92 13.37 11.81
CA PRO A 69 7.90 11.92 11.65
C PRO A 69 6.53 11.43 11.20
N VAL A 70 6.51 10.43 10.32
CA VAL A 70 5.28 9.73 9.95
C VAL A 70 5.12 8.55 10.90
N GLU A 71 4.14 8.61 11.79
CA GLU A 71 3.93 7.62 12.86
C GLU A 71 3.00 6.47 12.46
N ALA A 72 2.09 6.70 11.52
CA ALA A 72 1.17 5.69 11.03
C ALA A 72 0.77 5.96 9.56
N LEU A 73 0.41 4.92 8.84
CA LEU A 73 -0.15 5.00 7.49
C LEU A 73 -1.65 4.68 7.55
N HIS A 74 -2.48 5.60 7.05
CA HIS A 74 -3.92 5.37 6.95
C HIS A 74 -4.30 4.86 5.56
N VAL A 75 -4.96 3.69 5.50
CA VAL A 75 -5.51 3.11 4.28
C VAL A 75 -7.03 3.24 4.31
N ILE A 76 -7.60 4.01 3.39
CA ILE A 76 -9.03 4.28 3.29
C ILE A 76 -9.61 3.75 1.98
N GLY A 77 -10.93 3.66 1.89
CA GLY A 77 -11.63 3.13 0.71
C GLY A 77 -11.56 1.61 0.62
N GLY A 78 -11.81 1.05 -0.58
CA GLY A 78 -11.92 -0.39 -0.80
C GLY A 78 -10.69 -1.20 -0.38
N GLY A 79 -9.48 -0.63 -0.54
CA GLY A 79 -8.22 -1.27 -0.12
C GLY A 79 -8.13 -1.58 1.37
N SER A 80 -8.84 -0.82 2.21
CA SER A 80 -8.86 -1.04 3.67
C SER A 80 -9.47 -2.38 4.08
N ARG A 81 -10.26 -3.01 3.19
CA ARG A 81 -10.87 -4.33 3.43
C ARG A 81 -9.90 -5.49 3.21
N ASN A 82 -8.80 -5.28 2.53
CA ASN A 82 -7.83 -6.34 2.25
C ASN A 82 -6.82 -6.47 3.40
N GLU A 83 -7.13 -7.37 4.34
CA GLU A 83 -6.32 -7.56 5.55
C GLU A 83 -4.89 -8.02 5.23
N LEU A 84 -4.72 -8.91 4.24
CA LEU A 84 -3.41 -9.41 3.86
C LEU A 84 -2.53 -8.28 3.31
N LEU A 85 -3.06 -7.47 2.38
CA LEU A 85 -2.32 -6.34 1.83
C LEU A 85 -1.99 -5.29 2.91
N ASN A 86 -2.92 -5.02 3.85
CA ASN A 86 -2.69 -4.07 4.93
C ASN A 86 -1.62 -4.57 5.91
N GLN A 87 -1.61 -5.88 6.24
CA GLN A 87 -0.55 -6.47 7.08
C GLN A 87 0.81 -6.40 6.37
N TRP A 88 0.88 -6.80 5.11
CA TRP A 88 2.12 -6.74 4.34
C TRP A 88 2.60 -5.30 4.12
N THR A 89 1.68 -4.36 3.98
CA THR A 89 2.02 -2.93 3.95
C THR A 89 2.66 -2.51 5.28
N ALA A 90 2.07 -2.86 6.43
CA ALA A 90 2.65 -2.54 7.74
C ALA A 90 4.07 -3.13 7.88
N ASN A 91 4.24 -4.39 7.49
CA ASN A 91 5.54 -5.07 7.51
C ASN A 91 6.58 -4.35 6.63
N ALA A 92 6.17 -3.98 5.41
CA ALA A 92 7.06 -3.30 4.46
C ALA A 92 7.44 -1.88 4.91
N VAL A 93 6.48 -1.07 5.39
CA VAL A 93 6.72 0.34 5.75
C VAL A 93 7.34 0.51 7.15
N GLY A 94 7.27 -0.51 7.99
CA GLY A 94 7.84 -0.52 9.35
C GLY A 94 7.12 0.38 10.36
N ILE A 95 5.89 0.80 10.07
CA ILE A 95 5.02 1.57 10.96
C ILE A 95 3.60 1.00 10.94
N PRO A 96 2.77 1.27 11.97
CA PRO A 96 1.40 0.81 12.00
C PRO A 96 0.60 1.27 10.78
N VAL A 97 -0.23 0.37 10.24
CA VAL A 97 -1.23 0.66 9.21
C VAL A 97 -2.61 0.64 9.84
N ILE A 98 -3.33 1.75 9.73
CA ILE A 98 -4.70 1.92 10.23
C ILE A 98 -5.64 1.83 9.03
N ALA A 99 -6.40 0.75 8.94
CA ALA A 99 -7.31 0.48 7.84
C ALA A 99 -8.75 0.88 8.15
N GLY A 100 -9.35 1.63 7.24
CA GLY A 100 -10.71 2.15 7.30
C GLY A 100 -10.80 3.67 7.46
N PRO A 101 -11.98 4.22 7.24
CA PRO A 101 -13.19 3.56 6.77
C PRO A 101 -13.14 3.17 5.28
N SER A 102 -13.86 2.10 4.90
CA SER A 102 -13.94 1.68 3.50
C SER A 102 -14.74 2.66 2.63
N GLU A 103 -15.70 3.34 3.20
CA GLU A 103 -16.59 4.33 2.53
C GLU A 103 -16.20 5.77 2.92
N ALA A 104 -14.92 6.07 2.98
CA ALA A 104 -14.41 7.36 3.49
C ALA A 104 -14.98 8.58 2.74
N THR A 105 -15.15 8.48 1.42
CA THR A 105 -15.69 9.58 0.60
C THR A 105 -17.16 9.87 0.95
N ALA A 106 -17.99 8.83 1.06
CA ALA A 106 -19.40 8.99 1.43
C ALA A 106 -19.53 9.56 2.85
N ILE A 107 -18.75 9.04 3.79
CA ILE A 107 -18.71 9.52 5.17
C ILE A 107 -18.26 10.98 5.22
N GLY A 108 -17.24 11.35 4.48
CA GLY A 108 -16.76 12.72 4.39
C GLY A 108 -17.85 13.68 3.89
N ASN A 109 -18.58 13.30 2.84
CA ASN A 109 -19.69 14.09 2.31
C ASN A 109 -20.81 14.29 3.34
N VAL A 110 -21.21 13.22 4.05
CA VAL A 110 -22.23 13.30 5.11
C VAL A 110 -21.74 14.20 6.25
N MET A 111 -20.48 14.08 6.65
CA MET A 111 -19.91 14.92 7.73
C MET A 111 -19.86 16.40 7.36
N VAL A 112 -19.52 16.75 6.11
CA VAL A 112 -19.56 18.16 5.65
C VAL A 112 -20.99 18.71 5.68
N GLN A 113 -21.99 17.93 5.28
CA GLN A 113 -23.38 18.32 5.39
C GLN A 113 -23.83 18.47 6.85
N ALA A 114 -23.40 17.57 7.73
CA ALA A 114 -23.68 17.68 9.16
C ALA A 114 -23.05 18.94 9.78
N LEU A 115 -21.86 19.34 9.36
CA LEU A 115 -21.22 20.58 9.75
C LEU A 115 -22.05 21.80 9.27
N ALA A 116 -22.44 21.81 7.99
CA ALA A 116 -23.26 22.89 7.41
C ALA A 116 -24.63 23.01 8.08
N ALA A 117 -25.23 21.91 8.50
CA ALA A 117 -26.51 21.86 9.22
C ALA A 117 -26.40 22.17 10.74
N GLY A 118 -25.18 22.42 11.25
CA GLY A 118 -24.95 22.67 12.67
C GLY A 118 -24.99 21.42 13.56
N ALA A 119 -25.07 20.21 12.98
CA ALA A 119 -25.08 18.96 13.74
C ALA A 119 -23.67 18.54 14.19
N ALA A 120 -22.62 19.07 13.56
CA ALA A 120 -21.24 19.00 14.02
C ALA A 120 -20.68 20.42 14.19
N ARG A 121 -19.86 20.64 15.20
CA ARG A 121 -19.35 22.01 15.53
C ARG A 121 -18.13 22.38 14.67
N ASP A 122 -17.26 21.41 14.42
CA ASP A 122 -15.95 21.59 13.76
C ASP A 122 -15.41 20.26 13.24
N ILE A 123 -14.27 20.32 12.56
CA ILE A 123 -13.59 19.13 12.02
C ILE A 123 -13.15 18.17 13.13
N ALA A 124 -12.81 18.66 14.32
CA ALA A 124 -12.38 17.81 15.43
C ALA A 124 -13.56 16.96 15.95
N SER A 125 -14.74 17.56 16.12
CA SER A 125 -15.97 16.84 16.51
C SER A 125 -16.41 15.83 15.44
N MET A 126 -16.24 16.15 14.14
CA MET A 126 -16.48 15.21 13.04
C MET A 126 -15.57 13.99 13.13
N ARG A 127 -14.27 14.19 13.34
CA ARG A 127 -13.28 13.10 13.51
C ARG A 127 -13.61 12.23 14.72
N GLN A 128 -13.99 12.83 15.85
CA GLN A 128 -14.41 12.07 17.03
C GLN A 128 -15.64 11.21 16.76
N LEU A 129 -16.63 11.74 16.04
CA LEU A 129 -17.82 11.01 15.67
C LEU A 129 -17.49 9.81 14.77
N ILE A 130 -16.66 10.01 13.73
CA ILE A 130 -16.20 8.94 12.85
C ILE A 130 -15.48 7.84 13.66
N ASN A 131 -14.53 8.21 14.51
CA ASN A 131 -13.76 7.26 15.32
C ASN A 131 -14.62 6.45 16.29
N ARG A 132 -15.73 7.00 16.76
CA ARG A 132 -16.69 6.29 17.64
C ARG A 132 -17.66 5.40 16.88
N SER A 133 -17.98 5.77 15.64
CA SER A 133 -19.05 5.13 14.86
C SER A 133 -18.52 4.03 13.94
N ILE A 134 -17.23 4.09 13.57
CA ILE A 134 -16.66 3.20 12.57
C ILE A 134 -15.44 2.49 13.16
N PRO A 135 -15.46 1.16 13.24
CA PRO A 135 -14.32 0.41 13.71
C PRO A 135 -13.17 0.53 12.71
N LEU A 136 -12.00 0.96 13.19
CA LEU A 136 -10.76 0.94 12.43
C LEU A 136 -9.96 -0.28 12.87
N LYS A 137 -9.26 -0.93 11.92
CA LYS A 137 -8.38 -2.06 12.21
C LYS A 137 -6.93 -1.61 12.07
N THR A 138 -6.14 -1.86 13.11
CA THR A 138 -4.70 -1.53 13.09
C THR A 138 -3.88 -2.79 12.87
N PHE A 139 -2.95 -2.72 11.92
CA PHE A 139 -1.97 -3.75 11.62
C PHE A 139 -0.60 -3.24 12.06
N TYR A 140 0.08 -4.01 12.91
CA TYR A 140 1.42 -3.70 13.38
C TYR A 140 2.47 -4.43 12.55
N PRO A 141 3.65 -3.82 12.33
CA PRO A 141 4.75 -4.46 11.61
C PRO A 141 5.16 -5.80 12.23
N GLN A 142 5.40 -6.80 11.37
CA GLN A 142 5.92 -8.12 11.67
C GLN A 142 6.98 -8.47 10.62
N ASP A 143 7.87 -9.41 10.93
CA ASP A 143 8.85 -9.96 9.97
C ASP A 143 9.64 -8.89 9.19
N MET A 144 10.05 -7.82 9.89
CA MET A 144 10.63 -6.63 9.26
C MET A 144 11.97 -6.91 8.53
N GLU A 145 12.71 -7.92 8.96
CA GLU A 145 14.01 -8.26 8.36
C GLU A 145 13.85 -8.79 6.93
N ASP A 146 12.91 -9.72 6.72
CA ASP A 146 12.57 -10.26 5.40
C ASP A 146 12.12 -9.13 4.45
N TRP A 147 11.25 -8.24 4.95
CA TRP A 147 10.77 -7.10 4.17
C TRP A 147 11.84 -6.05 3.88
N ASN A 148 12.84 -5.88 4.76
CA ASN A 148 13.98 -5.03 4.51
C ASN A 148 14.85 -5.59 3.38
N THR A 149 15.11 -6.90 3.40
CA THR A 149 15.86 -7.59 2.34
C THR A 149 15.15 -7.47 0.99
N ALA A 150 13.85 -7.76 0.97
CA ALA A 150 13.04 -7.61 -0.25
C ALA A 150 13.01 -6.18 -0.78
N TYR A 151 12.97 -5.18 0.11
CA TYR A 151 13.00 -3.78 -0.31
C TYR A 151 14.33 -3.35 -0.93
N LEU A 152 15.45 -3.90 -0.46
CA LEU A 152 16.75 -3.65 -1.07
C LEU A 152 16.80 -4.20 -2.51
N HIS A 153 16.28 -5.41 -2.75
CA HIS A 153 16.14 -5.96 -4.10
C HIS A 153 15.21 -5.11 -4.96
N PHE A 154 14.05 -4.72 -4.43
CA PHE A 154 13.10 -3.87 -5.15
C PHE A 154 13.72 -2.53 -5.58
N LYS A 155 14.53 -1.91 -4.73
CA LYS A 155 15.26 -0.67 -5.09
C LYS A 155 16.23 -0.88 -6.23
N GLN A 156 16.97 -2.00 -6.27
CA GLN A 156 17.88 -2.32 -7.38
C GLN A 156 17.14 -2.42 -8.70
N LEU A 157 15.98 -3.10 -8.73
CA LEU A 157 15.11 -3.17 -9.91
C LEU A 157 14.64 -1.79 -10.39
N THR A 158 14.53 -0.83 -9.47
CA THR A 158 14.07 0.52 -9.79
C THR A 158 15.20 1.45 -10.27
N MET A 159 16.45 1.17 -9.90
CA MET A 159 17.62 1.98 -10.28
C MET A 159 18.18 1.62 -11.66
N THR A 160 18.08 0.37 -12.09
CA THR A 160 18.65 -0.13 -13.34
C THR A 160 18.03 0.52 -14.59
N ASN A 161 16.88 1.19 -14.49
CA ASN A 161 16.15 1.81 -15.61
C ASN A 161 16.30 3.34 -15.72
N TYR A 162 17.18 3.99 -14.94
CA TYR A 162 17.43 5.42 -15.08
C TYR A 162 18.57 5.74 -16.08
N ASN A 163 19.26 4.73 -16.61
CA ASN A 163 20.40 4.86 -17.53
C ASN A 163 20.10 4.32 -18.94
N GLY A 164 18.84 4.33 -19.36
CA GLY A 164 18.45 3.96 -20.72
C GLY A 164 17.51 4.96 -21.35
#